data_7fc240016cd7a5b63db74b5d06d3942c
#
_entry.id   7fc240016cd7a5b63db74b5d06d3942c
#
_cell.length_a   1.000
_cell.length_b   1.000
_cell.length_c   1.000
_cell.angle_alpha   90.00
_cell.angle_beta   90.00
_cell.angle_gamma   90.00
#
_symmetry.space_group_name_H-M   'P 1'
#
loop_
_entity.id
_entity.type
_entity.pdbx_description
1 polymer ?
#
loop_
_entity_poly.entity_id
_entity_poly.type
_entity_poly.pdbx_seq_one_letter_code
_entity_poly.pdbx_strand_id
1 'polypeptide(L)'
;MKTHVEPPAYAISWKSADGTPLMPENASVIKFRSELYAEILRCARNYSQKELQSIFHEPQPRVSELLHGRIAGKSLEKLMCYASRLGIEVRTSFERRTSTLEEELRTSEGDNV
;
A
#
# COMPACT_ATOMS: atom_id res chain seq x y z
N MET A 1 9.62 -18.20 15.20
CA MET A 1 8.38 -17.85 15.89
C MET A 1 7.77 -16.57 15.30
N LYS A 2 6.50 -16.59 15.08
CA LYS A 2 5.83 -15.45 14.49
C LYS A 2 5.47 -14.42 15.56
N THR A 3 5.94 -13.21 15.39
CA THR A 3 5.62 -12.13 16.30
C THR A 3 4.39 -11.39 15.77
N HIS A 4 3.43 -11.19 16.64
CA HIS A 4 2.27 -10.38 16.25
C HIS A 4 2.68 -8.91 16.28
N VAL A 5 2.50 -8.25 15.16
CA VAL A 5 2.77 -6.82 15.03
C VAL A 5 1.45 -6.15 14.68
N GLU A 6 1.03 -5.25 15.55
CA GLU A 6 -0.19 -4.48 15.25
C GLU A 6 0.08 -3.51 14.13
N PRO A 7 -0.88 -3.34 13.21
CA PRO A 7 -0.70 -2.35 12.15
C PRO A 7 -0.64 -0.94 12.75
N PRO A 8 0.18 -0.07 12.15
CA PRO A 8 0.22 1.32 12.60
C PRO A 8 -1.15 1.99 12.48
N ALA A 9 -1.35 3.08 13.23
CA ALA A 9 -2.62 3.79 13.21
C ALA A 9 -3.02 4.28 11.81
N TYR A 10 -2.05 4.52 10.94
CA TYR A 10 -2.32 4.96 9.58
C TYR A 10 -2.62 3.79 8.63
N ALA A 11 -2.44 2.56 9.06
CA ALA A 11 -2.62 1.41 8.19
C ALA A 11 -4.09 1.22 7.82
N ILE A 12 -4.31 0.75 6.60
CA ILE A 12 -5.64 0.48 6.10
C ILE A 12 -6.13 -0.82 6.71
N SER A 13 -7.40 -0.85 7.08
CA SER A 13 -8.02 -2.04 7.65
C SER A 13 -8.02 -3.20 6.65
N TRP A 14 -7.82 -4.42 7.15
CA TRP A 14 -7.89 -5.64 6.35
C TRP A 14 -9.32 -6.09 6.09
N LYS A 15 -10.29 -5.36 6.59
CA LYS A 15 -11.70 -5.65 6.42
C LYS A 15 -12.39 -4.48 5.73
N SER A 16 -13.42 -4.79 4.96
CA SER A 16 -14.26 -3.75 4.39
C SER A 16 -15.07 -3.06 5.49
N ALA A 17 -15.76 -1.99 5.11
CA ALA A 17 -16.51 -1.20 6.08
C ALA A 17 -17.59 -2.01 6.81
N ASP A 18 -18.11 -3.05 6.16
CA ASP A 18 -19.13 -3.93 6.77
C ASP A 18 -18.54 -5.08 7.57
N GLY A 19 -17.23 -5.11 7.73
CA GLY A 19 -16.54 -6.16 8.48
C GLY A 19 -16.19 -7.39 7.67
N THR A 20 -16.50 -7.42 6.39
CA THR A 20 -16.17 -8.56 5.52
C THR A 20 -14.66 -8.65 5.31
N PRO A 21 -14.05 -9.84 5.46
CA PRO A 21 -12.64 -9.99 5.18
C PRO A 21 -12.32 -9.66 3.72
N LEU A 22 -11.20 -8.97 3.51
CA LEU A 22 -10.76 -8.64 2.16
C LEU A 22 -10.19 -9.87 1.46
N MET A 23 -10.38 -9.91 0.14
CA MET A 23 -9.80 -10.99 -0.67
C MET A 23 -8.27 -10.90 -0.66
N PRO A 24 -7.57 -12.03 -0.82
CA PRO A 24 -6.10 -12.04 -0.82
C PRO A 24 -5.47 -11.07 -1.81
N GLU A 25 -6.02 -10.91 -2.99
CA GLU A 25 -5.51 -9.97 -3.99
C GLU A 25 -5.65 -8.53 -3.52
N ASN A 26 -6.71 -8.21 -2.80
CA ASN A 26 -6.89 -6.88 -2.21
C ASN A 26 -5.94 -6.66 -1.04
N ALA A 27 -5.63 -7.71 -0.29
CA ALA A 27 -4.71 -7.62 0.83
C ALA A 27 -3.31 -7.19 0.39
N SER A 28 -2.84 -7.66 -0.75
CA SER A 28 -1.54 -7.26 -1.28
C SER A 28 -1.50 -5.78 -1.62
N VAL A 29 -2.57 -5.28 -2.23
CA VAL A 29 -2.68 -3.85 -2.56
C VAL A 29 -2.69 -3.01 -1.28
N ILE A 30 -3.47 -3.43 -0.30
CA ILE A 30 -3.58 -2.72 0.98
C ILE A 30 -2.22 -2.67 1.68
N LYS A 31 -1.52 -3.78 1.70
CA LYS A 31 -0.19 -3.86 2.30
C LYS A 31 0.78 -2.89 1.60
N PHE A 32 0.78 -2.89 0.28
CA PHE A 32 1.65 -2.01 -0.49
C PHE A 32 1.32 -0.54 -0.22
N ARG A 33 0.03 -0.19 -0.21
CA ARG A 33 -0.39 1.19 0.10
C ARG A 33 0.08 1.62 1.48
N SER A 34 -0.08 0.76 2.47
CA SER A 34 0.32 1.06 3.84
C SER A 34 1.83 1.28 3.95
N GLU A 35 2.60 0.42 3.32
CA GLU A 35 4.06 0.55 3.34
C GLU A 35 4.53 1.80 2.62
N LEU A 36 3.93 2.09 1.47
CA LEU A 36 4.26 3.28 0.70
C LEU A 36 3.92 4.54 1.48
N TYR A 37 2.73 4.56 2.09
CA TYR A 37 2.31 5.71 2.89
C TYR A 37 3.23 5.93 4.09
N ALA A 38 3.64 4.85 4.76
CA ALA A 38 4.57 4.96 5.88
C ALA A 38 5.87 5.63 5.44
N GLU A 39 6.38 5.25 4.29
CA GLU A 39 7.62 5.82 3.76
C GLU A 39 7.44 7.28 3.38
N ILE A 40 6.30 7.62 2.78
CA ILE A 40 5.98 9.02 2.46
C ILE A 40 5.98 9.86 3.75
N LEU A 41 5.33 9.38 4.81
CA LEU A 41 5.30 10.10 6.07
C LEU A 41 6.69 10.27 6.67
N ARG A 42 7.48 9.22 6.62
CA ARG A 42 8.84 9.26 7.16
C ARG A 42 9.68 10.34 6.47
N CYS A 43 9.58 10.42 5.17
CA CYS A 43 10.32 11.44 4.41
C CYS A 43 9.71 12.82 4.57
N ALA A 44 8.38 12.92 4.67
CA ALA A 44 7.69 14.19 4.79
C ALA A 44 8.02 14.90 6.10
N ARG A 45 8.42 14.18 7.13
CA ARG A 45 8.81 14.78 8.41
C ARG A 45 10.01 15.72 8.31
N ASN A 46 10.76 15.62 7.24
CA ASN A 46 11.93 16.47 7.02
C ASN A 46 11.56 17.83 6.44
N TYR A 47 10.29 18.07 6.18
CA TYR A 47 9.83 19.28 5.51
C TYR A 47 8.69 19.94 6.26
N SER A 48 8.59 21.26 6.15
CA SER A 48 7.45 22.00 6.67
C SER A 48 6.22 21.74 5.77
N GLN A 49 5.03 22.03 6.29
CA GLN A 49 3.82 21.91 5.49
C GLN A 49 3.87 22.81 4.24
N LYS A 50 4.47 23.99 4.38
CA LYS A 50 4.61 24.91 3.24
C LYS A 50 5.51 24.30 2.17
N GLU A 51 6.60 23.69 2.57
CA GLU A 51 7.50 23.01 1.64
C GLU A 51 6.79 21.83 0.97
N LEU A 52 6.01 21.08 1.74
CA LEU A 52 5.27 19.95 1.20
C LEU A 52 4.21 20.38 0.19
N GLN A 53 3.59 21.54 0.37
CA GLN A 53 2.68 22.07 -0.63
C GLN A 53 3.37 22.26 -1.98
N SER A 54 4.58 22.75 -1.95
CA SER A 54 5.37 22.92 -3.17
C SER A 54 5.81 21.57 -3.74
N ILE A 55 6.30 20.68 -2.88
CA ILE A 55 6.79 19.36 -3.31
C ILE A 55 5.67 18.55 -3.94
N PHE A 56 4.51 18.49 -3.29
CA PHE A 56 3.39 17.69 -3.75
C PHE A 56 2.53 18.40 -4.79
N HIS A 57 2.72 19.71 -4.99
CA HIS A 57 1.85 20.52 -5.83
C HIS A 57 0.40 20.44 -5.37
N GLU A 58 0.21 20.51 -4.06
CA GLU A 58 -1.12 20.42 -3.46
C GLU A 58 -1.35 21.58 -2.49
N PRO A 59 -2.60 22.01 -2.34
CA PRO A 59 -2.93 23.03 -1.36
C PRO A 59 -2.83 22.50 0.07
N GLN A 60 -2.74 23.40 1.03
CA GLN A 60 -2.57 23.03 2.43
C GLN A 60 -3.58 22.01 2.94
N PRO A 61 -4.89 22.12 2.63
CA PRO A 61 -5.83 21.11 3.12
C PRO A 61 -5.52 19.71 2.64
N ARG A 62 -5.03 19.54 1.41
CA ARG A 62 -4.65 18.25 0.87
C ARG A 62 -3.42 17.69 1.54
N VAL A 63 -2.44 18.53 1.81
CA VAL A 63 -1.24 18.15 2.55
C VAL A 63 -1.62 17.72 3.95
N SER A 64 -2.50 18.47 4.62
CA SER A 64 -2.97 18.13 5.95
C SER A 64 -3.68 16.77 5.96
N GLU A 65 -4.55 16.51 5.01
CA GLU A 65 -5.21 15.20 4.89
C GLU A 65 -4.20 14.08 4.77
N LEU A 66 -3.20 14.27 3.93
CA LEU A 66 -2.16 13.27 3.73
C LEU A 66 -1.41 12.99 5.01
N LEU A 67 -0.99 14.05 5.71
CA LEU A 67 -0.23 13.89 6.95
C LEU A 67 -1.03 13.28 8.09
N HIS A 68 -2.35 13.41 8.06
CA HIS A 68 -3.23 12.86 9.10
C HIS A 68 -3.81 11.49 8.75
N GLY A 69 -3.30 10.86 7.72
CA GLY A 69 -3.70 9.50 7.38
C GLY A 69 -4.98 9.38 6.58
N ARG A 70 -5.49 10.47 6.06
CA ARG A 70 -6.73 10.44 5.27
C ARG A 70 -6.42 10.11 3.82
N ILE A 71 -6.06 8.86 3.59
CA ILE A 71 -5.63 8.40 2.27
C ILE A 71 -6.66 7.51 1.57
N ALA A 72 -7.80 7.27 2.19
CA ALA A 72 -8.81 6.37 1.63
C ALA A 72 -9.28 6.80 0.23
N GLY A 73 -9.37 8.10 0.00
CA GLY A 73 -9.78 8.63 -1.31
C GLY A 73 -8.64 8.84 -2.29
N LYS A 74 -7.42 8.49 -1.92
CA LYS A 74 -6.27 8.70 -2.79
C LYS A 74 -5.89 7.38 -3.46
N SER A 75 -5.74 7.41 -4.78
CA SER A 75 -5.35 6.22 -5.54
C SER A 75 -3.90 5.85 -5.24
N LEU A 76 -3.55 4.61 -5.54
CA LEU A 76 -2.16 4.16 -5.44
C LEU A 76 -1.25 5.00 -6.32
N GLU A 77 -1.71 5.34 -7.52
CA GLU A 77 -0.95 6.19 -8.43
C GLU A 77 -0.65 7.55 -7.81
N LYS A 78 -1.62 8.12 -7.11
CA LYS A 78 -1.44 9.40 -6.44
C LYS A 78 -0.37 9.30 -5.37
N LEU A 79 -0.42 8.24 -4.56
CA LEU A 79 0.60 8.01 -3.54
C LEU A 79 1.98 7.81 -4.15
N MET A 80 2.06 7.09 -5.26
CA MET A 80 3.34 6.91 -5.95
C MET A 80 3.88 8.22 -6.50
N CYS A 81 3.01 9.11 -6.96
CA CYS A 81 3.43 10.45 -7.38
C CYS A 81 4.00 11.24 -6.21
N TYR A 82 3.36 11.20 -5.06
CA TYR A 82 3.88 11.89 -3.88
C TYR A 82 5.24 11.33 -3.48
N ALA A 83 5.38 10.01 -3.48
CA ALA A 83 6.64 9.37 -3.16
C ALA A 83 7.75 9.82 -4.11
N SER A 84 7.46 9.83 -5.40
CA SER A 84 8.42 10.26 -6.41
C SER A 84 8.87 11.70 -6.19
N ARG A 85 7.93 12.58 -5.84
CA ARG A 85 8.25 13.98 -5.59
C ARG A 85 9.11 14.18 -4.34
N LEU A 86 9.03 13.27 -3.39
CA LEU A 86 9.89 13.26 -2.20
C LEU A 86 11.25 12.60 -2.46
N GLY A 87 11.46 12.11 -3.68
CA GLY A 87 12.69 11.42 -4.00
C GLY A 87 12.73 9.97 -3.54
N ILE A 88 11.58 9.40 -3.21
CA ILE A 88 11.50 7.99 -2.82
C ILE A 88 11.52 7.15 -4.08
N GLU A 89 12.48 6.25 -4.17
CA GLU A 89 12.55 5.29 -5.25
C GLU A 89 11.82 4.03 -4.82
N VAL A 90 10.74 3.70 -5.52
CA VAL A 90 9.97 2.50 -5.23
C VAL A 90 10.58 1.35 -6.01
N ARG A 91 11.12 0.39 -5.29
CA ARG A 91 11.68 -0.82 -5.89
C ARG A 91 10.80 -1.99 -5.54
N THR A 92 10.50 -2.81 -6.53
CA THR A 92 9.65 -3.97 -6.34
C THR A 92 10.20 -5.13 -7.12
N SER A 93 9.86 -6.34 -6.70
CA SER A 93 10.21 -7.54 -7.42
C SER A 93 8.94 -8.38 -7.61
N PHE A 94 8.96 -9.19 -8.63
CA PHE A 94 7.83 -10.05 -8.93
C PHE A 94 8.29 -11.49 -8.92
N GLU A 95 7.55 -12.30 -8.17
CA GLU A 95 7.78 -13.73 -8.16
C GLU A 95 6.51 -14.40 -8.62
N ARG A 96 6.66 -15.35 -9.53
CA ARG A 96 5.53 -16.14 -9.94
C ARG A 96 5.29 -17.20 -8.88
N ARG A 97 4.08 -17.22 -8.34
CA ARG A 97 3.69 -18.25 -7.39
C ARG A 97 3.36 -19.51 -8.18
N THR A 98 4.23 -20.50 -8.11
CA THR A 98 4.05 -21.73 -8.86
C THR A 98 3.32 -22.80 -8.06
N SER A 99 3.38 -22.72 -6.74
CA SER A 99 2.92 -23.81 -5.88
C SER A 99 1.43 -24.07 -5.94
N THR A 100 0.61 -23.02 -6.09
CA THR A 100 -0.84 -23.18 -6.01
C THR A 100 -1.46 -23.49 -7.36
N LEU A 101 -1.26 -22.61 -8.32
CA LEU A 101 -1.91 -22.74 -9.61
C LEU A 101 -1.37 -23.92 -10.41
N GLU A 102 -0.07 -24.09 -10.43
CA GLU A 102 0.53 -25.20 -11.16
C GLU A 102 0.18 -26.55 -10.55
N GLU A 103 0.10 -26.63 -9.23
CA GLU A 103 -0.34 -27.84 -8.57
C GLU A 103 -1.79 -28.19 -8.92
N GLU A 104 -2.66 -27.20 -8.96
CA GLU A 104 -4.04 -27.40 -9.36
C GLU A 104 -4.13 -27.89 -10.80
N LEU A 105 -3.35 -27.31 -11.69
CA LEU A 105 -3.33 -27.71 -13.08
C LEU A 105 -2.77 -29.13 -13.25
N ARG A 106 -1.75 -29.48 -12.50
CA ARG A 106 -1.19 -30.84 -12.54
C ARG A 106 -2.16 -31.88 -12.05
N THR A 107 -2.88 -31.55 -10.98
CA THR A 107 -3.92 -32.43 -10.45
C THR A 107 -5.02 -32.64 -11.48
N SER A 108 -5.45 -31.58 -12.12
CA SER A 108 -6.47 -31.65 -13.17
C SER A 108 -6.01 -32.51 -14.35
N GLU A 109 -4.77 -32.37 -14.77
CA GLU A 109 -4.20 -33.19 -15.84
C GLU A 109 -4.09 -34.65 -15.42
N GLY A 110 -3.69 -34.89 -14.17
CA GLY A 110 -3.62 -36.22 -13.62
C GLY A 110 -4.96 -36.92 -13.59
N ASP A 111 -6.02 -36.19 -13.32
CA ASP A 111 -7.36 -36.73 -13.28
C ASP A 111 -7.89 -37.12 -14.66
N ASN A 112 -7.32 -36.58 -15.70
CA ASN A 112 -7.72 -36.86 -17.07
C ASN A 112 -7.01 -38.07 -17.67
N VAL A 113 -6.10 -38.66 -16.95
CA VAL A 113 -5.33 -39.82 -17.41
C VAL A 113 -5.91 -41.17 -16.91
#